data_606c18abe492449f1aa9ed9f4a5eaed3
#
_entry.id   606c18abe492449f1aa9ed9f4a5eaed3
#
_cell.length_a   1.000
_cell.length_b   1.000
_cell.length_c   1.000
_cell.angle_alpha   90.00
_cell.angle_beta   90.00
_cell.angle_gamma   90.00
#
_symmetry.space_group_name_H-M   'P 1'
#
loop_
_entity.id
_entity.type
_entity.pdbx_description
1 polymer ?
#
loop_
_entity_poly.entity_id
_entity_poly.type
_entity_poly.pdbx_seq_one_letter_code
_entity_poly.pdbx_strand_id
1 'polypeptide(L)'
;MFASFRVSLSPIAYNTGLVKREEAPKSFADLLDPKWTGKIVKAHPSYSGTILTATFQIVRELGWGYFEKLAKQKVMQVQSATDPPKKLALGERAVMADGGEYNVLQSKESGGPLEVVYPTEGTPLVVGPNGVFKNAPNPNAARLFQCYCFTPECQQLIVEFGGLRSMHPLVKDKAGRTAFRDIKTMKEDPAGVERTSEDIKARYSKLFGV
;
A
#
# COMPACT_ATOMS: atom_id res chain seq x y z
N MET A 1 -7.37 0.01 24.62
CA MET A 1 -7.21 1.34 23.96
C MET A 1 -6.25 1.16 22.80
N PHE A 2 -6.56 1.71 21.63
CA PHE A 2 -5.69 1.75 20.47
C PHE A 2 -5.66 3.16 19.89
N ALA A 3 -4.61 3.49 19.18
CA ALA A 3 -4.45 4.75 18.46
C ALA A 3 -3.63 4.53 17.19
N SER A 4 -3.87 5.36 16.18
CA SER A 4 -3.13 5.29 14.92
C SER A 4 -1.80 6.01 15.06
N PHE A 5 -0.70 5.33 14.75
CA PHE A 5 0.64 5.91 14.95
C PHE A 5 1.47 5.99 13.67
N ARG A 6 1.02 5.37 12.61
CA ARG A 6 1.72 5.38 11.31
C ARG A 6 0.73 5.39 10.15
N VAL A 7 1.20 5.83 9.00
CA VAL A 7 0.48 5.79 7.75
C VAL A 7 1.31 5.03 6.71
N SER A 8 0.67 4.19 5.94
CA SER A 8 1.25 3.59 4.74
C SER A 8 0.35 3.84 3.54
N LEU A 9 0.97 3.93 2.38
CA LEU A 9 0.29 4.10 1.10
C LEU A 9 0.42 2.83 0.27
N SER A 10 -0.59 2.56 -0.56
CA SER A 10 -0.57 1.45 -1.53
C SER A 10 -0.63 2.00 -2.96
N PRO A 11 0.46 2.60 -3.45
CA PRO A 11 0.53 3.18 -4.79
C PRO A 11 0.74 2.11 -5.87
N ILE A 12 0.67 2.55 -7.12
CA ILE A 12 1.25 1.85 -8.26
C ILE A 12 2.78 1.96 -8.19
N ALA A 13 3.49 0.97 -8.73
CA ALA A 13 4.93 1.08 -8.96
C ALA A 13 5.32 0.31 -10.21
N TYR A 14 6.49 0.62 -10.76
CA TYR A 14 7.02 -0.07 -11.92
C TYR A 14 8.53 -0.29 -11.82
N ASN A 15 9.03 -1.26 -12.59
CA ASN A 15 10.46 -1.51 -12.74
C ASN A 15 11.01 -0.64 -13.87
N THR A 16 11.94 0.26 -13.56
CA THR A 16 12.53 1.24 -14.50
C THR A 16 13.44 0.61 -15.55
N GLY A 17 13.88 -0.63 -15.34
CA GLY A 17 14.61 -1.40 -16.36
C GLY A 17 13.70 -2.06 -17.41
N LEU A 18 12.39 -2.17 -17.10
CA LEU A 18 11.40 -2.81 -17.97
C LEU A 18 10.39 -1.84 -18.58
N VAL A 19 10.18 -0.69 -17.93
CA VAL A 19 9.19 0.31 -18.32
C VAL A 19 9.84 1.68 -18.33
N LYS A 20 9.76 2.38 -19.45
CA LYS A 20 10.22 3.77 -19.55
C LYS A 20 9.26 4.68 -18.78
N ARG A 21 9.78 5.77 -18.25
CA ARG A 21 9.01 6.72 -17.43
C ARG A 21 7.78 7.29 -18.15
N GLU A 22 7.93 7.59 -19.43
CA GLU A 22 6.85 8.13 -20.28
C GLU A 22 5.74 7.11 -20.57
N GLU A 23 6.05 5.81 -20.51
CA GLU A 23 5.10 4.71 -20.74
C GLU A 23 4.45 4.17 -19.47
N ALA A 24 4.97 4.59 -18.30
CA ALA A 24 4.49 4.12 -16.99
C ALA A 24 3.01 4.52 -16.76
N PRO A 25 2.21 3.65 -16.12
CA PRO A 25 0.81 3.97 -15.81
C PRO A 25 0.78 5.15 -14.82
N LYS A 26 -0.15 6.08 -15.01
CA LYS A 26 -0.37 7.26 -14.15
C LYS A 26 -1.66 7.15 -13.32
N SER A 27 -2.46 6.16 -13.60
CA SER A 27 -3.77 5.92 -13.00
C SER A 27 -4.05 4.43 -12.85
N PHE A 28 -4.99 4.07 -11.99
CA PHE A 28 -5.50 2.69 -11.96
C PHE A 28 -6.15 2.30 -13.28
N ALA A 29 -6.81 3.24 -13.95
CA ALA A 29 -7.41 3.00 -15.27
C ALA A 29 -6.35 2.61 -16.32
N ASP A 30 -5.15 3.17 -16.27
CA ASP A 30 -4.06 2.83 -17.21
C ASP A 30 -3.60 1.37 -17.08
N LEU A 31 -3.79 0.72 -15.91
CA LEU A 31 -3.48 -0.69 -15.72
C LEU A 31 -4.38 -1.62 -16.51
N LEU A 32 -5.48 -1.10 -17.07
CA LEU A 32 -6.41 -1.85 -17.89
C LEU A 32 -6.01 -1.88 -19.38
N ASP A 33 -4.97 -1.13 -19.76
CA ASP A 33 -4.43 -1.15 -21.13
C ASP A 33 -3.90 -2.59 -21.44
N PRO A 34 -4.27 -3.18 -22.58
CA PRO A 34 -3.80 -4.50 -23.00
C PRO A 34 -2.27 -4.67 -23.02
N LYS A 35 -1.50 -3.60 -23.16
CA LYS A 35 -0.03 -3.65 -23.09
C LYS A 35 0.51 -4.20 -21.78
N TRP A 36 -0.30 -4.18 -20.70
CA TRP A 36 0.06 -4.69 -19.37
C TRP A 36 -0.35 -6.15 -19.14
N THR A 37 -1.01 -6.80 -20.09
CA THR A 37 -1.45 -8.20 -19.94
C THR A 37 -0.28 -9.11 -19.60
N GLY A 38 -0.38 -9.82 -18.47
CA GLY A 38 0.66 -10.71 -17.94
C GLY A 38 1.86 -10.00 -17.30
N LYS A 39 1.85 -8.66 -17.22
CA LYS A 39 2.98 -7.85 -16.69
C LYS A 39 2.69 -7.25 -15.32
N ILE A 40 1.49 -7.46 -14.78
CA ILE A 40 1.06 -6.88 -13.49
C ILE A 40 1.21 -7.90 -12.37
N VAL A 41 1.62 -7.42 -11.18
CA VAL A 41 1.54 -8.15 -9.92
C VAL A 41 0.67 -7.40 -8.92
N LYS A 42 -0.10 -8.13 -8.12
CA LYS A 42 -0.93 -7.59 -7.04
C LYS A 42 -1.02 -8.60 -5.89
N ALA A 43 -1.05 -8.11 -4.66
CA ALA A 43 -1.30 -8.98 -3.52
C ALA A 43 -2.80 -9.24 -3.32
N HIS A 44 -3.09 -10.40 -2.70
CA HIS A 44 -4.46 -10.85 -2.47
C HIS A 44 -5.03 -10.27 -1.15
N PRO A 45 -6.26 -9.72 -1.16
CA PRO A 45 -6.84 -9.08 0.02
C PRO A 45 -7.13 -10.04 1.20
N SER A 46 -7.19 -11.35 0.97
CA SER A 46 -7.42 -12.31 2.06
C SER A 46 -6.19 -12.51 2.96
N TYR A 47 -5.00 -12.17 2.50
CA TYR A 47 -3.76 -12.43 3.23
C TYR A 47 -3.07 -11.18 3.76
N SER A 48 -3.60 -10.00 3.44
CA SER A 48 -3.01 -8.72 3.86
C SER A 48 -4.09 -7.69 4.18
N GLY A 49 -4.13 -7.23 5.43
CA GLY A 49 -5.04 -6.16 5.85
C GLY A 49 -4.80 -4.85 5.09
N THR A 50 -3.55 -4.55 4.75
CA THR A 50 -3.20 -3.39 3.91
C THR A 50 -3.85 -3.50 2.54
N ILE A 51 -3.76 -4.67 1.89
CA ILE A 51 -4.34 -4.89 0.56
C ILE A 51 -5.87 -4.96 0.63
N LEU A 52 -6.44 -5.52 1.70
CA LEU A 52 -7.89 -5.49 1.92
C LEU A 52 -8.41 -4.05 1.98
N THR A 53 -7.77 -3.20 2.79
CA THR A 53 -8.13 -1.77 2.89
C THR A 53 -7.94 -1.05 1.56
N ALA A 54 -6.84 -1.27 0.86
CA ALA A 54 -6.60 -0.70 -0.46
C ALA A 54 -7.66 -1.16 -1.47
N THR A 55 -7.98 -2.46 -1.50
CA THR A 55 -9.02 -3.02 -2.38
C THR A 55 -10.39 -2.40 -2.08
N PHE A 56 -10.76 -2.26 -0.80
CA PHE A 56 -11.99 -1.57 -0.39
C PHE A 56 -12.05 -0.15 -0.94
N GLN A 57 -10.99 0.64 -0.76
CA GLN A 57 -10.95 2.02 -1.21
C GLN A 57 -11.05 2.12 -2.74
N ILE A 58 -10.31 1.27 -3.46
CA ILE A 58 -10.36 1.21 -4.93
C ILE A 58 -11.76 0.80 -5.41
N VAL A 59 -12.41 -0.19 -4.77
CA VAL A 59 -13.80 -0.57 -5.10
C VAL A 59 -14.75 0.58 -4.88
N ARG A 60 -14.61 1.33 -3.80
CA ARG A 60 -15.47 2.47 -3.51
C ARG A 60 -15.34 3.59 -4.54
N GLU A 61 -14.11 3.86 -5.02
CA GLU A 61 -13.85 4.94 -5.99
C GLU A 61 -14.12 4.51 -7.45
N LEU A 62 -13.76 3.28 -7.82
CA LEU A 62 -13.79 2.81 -9.22
C LEU A 62 -14.84 1.72 -9.48
N GLY A 63 -15.44 1.16 -8.43
CA GLY A 63 -16.37 0.05 -8.53
C GLY A 63 -15.70 -1.30 -8.86
N TRP A 64 -16.48 -2.36 -8.75
CA TRP A 64 -16.03 -3.72 -9.07
C TRP A 64 -15.71 -3.92 -10.55
N GLY A 65 -16.32 -3.14 -11.44
CA GLY A 65 -16.02 -3.19 -12.88
C GLY A 65 -14.54 -2.95 -13.20
N TYR A 66 -13.82 -2.20 -12.35
CA TYR A 66 -12.36 -2.07 -12.45
C TYR A 66 -11.68 -3.43 -12.24
N PHE A 67 -11.99 -4.14 -11.16
CA PHE A 67 -11.38 -5.45 -10.84
C PHE A 67 -11.78 -6.54 -11.85
N GLU A 68 -13.00 -6.51 -12.38
CA GLU A 68 -13.45 -7.41 -13.46
C GLU A 68 -12.61 -7.25 -14.73
N LYS A 69 -12.23 -6.00 -15.06
CA LYS A 69 -11.32 -5.73 -16.18
C LYS A 69 -9.88 -6.08 -15.84
N LEU A 70 -9.43 -5.75 -14.61
CA LEU A 70 -8.08 -6.05 -14.15
C LEU A 70 -7.81 -7.57 -14.12
N ALA A 71 -8.78 -8.38 -13.72
CA ALA A 71 -8.64 -9.84 -13.73
C ALA A 71 -8.34 -10.40 -15.12
N LYS A 72 -8.85 -9.77 -16.20
CA LYS A 72 -8.56 -10.15 -17.59
C LYS A 72 -7.11 -9.89 -17.99
N GLN A 73 -6.37 -9.07 -17.23
CA GLN A 73 -4.95 -8.75 -17.48
C GLN A 73 -3.98 -9.88 -17.06
N LYS A 74 -4.46 -11.05 -16.64
CA LYS A 74 -3.61 -12.17 -16.18
C LYS A 74 -2.65 -11.73 -15.07
N VAL A 75 -3.17 -11.06 -14.07
CA VAL A 75 -2.39 -10.50 -12.95
C VAL A 75 -1.78 -11.62 -12.12
N MET A 76 -0.46 -11.52 -11.86
CA MET A 76 0.19 -12.41 -10.88
C MET A 76 -0.33 -12.10 -9.49
N GLN A 77 -0.90 -13.10 -8.81
CA GLN A 77 -1.34 -12.98 -7.42
C GLN A 77 -0.23 -13.40 -6.48
N VAL A 78 -0.02 -12.60 -5.42
CA VAL A 78 0.90 -12.90 -4.31
C VAL A 78 0.19 -12.65 -2.98
N GLN A 79 0.79 -13.05 -1.85
CA GLN A 79 0.09 -13.01 -0.57
C GLN A 79 0.23 -11.67 0.17
N SER A 80 1.45 -11.28 0.49
CA SER A 80 1.72 -10.11 1.33
C SER A 80 1.80 -8.81 0.52
N ALA A 81 1.46 -7.68 1.12
CA ALA A 81 1.68 -6.35 0.54
C ALA A 81 3.17 -6.04 0.24
N THR A 82 4.08 -6.82 0.84
CA THR A 82 5.54 -6.69 0.62
C THR A 82 6.05 -7.49 -0.58
N ASP A 83 5.24 -8.41 -1.12
CA ASP A 83 5.68 -9.29 -2.21
C ASP A 83 5.67 -8.61 -3.59
N PRO A 84 4.66 -7.77 -3.96
CA PRO A 84 4.68 -7.10 -5.24
C PRO A 84 5.96 -6.28 -5.50
N PRO A 85 6.47 -5.45 -4.55
CA PRO A 85 7.76 -4.77 -4.74
C PRO A 85 8.94 -5.70 -4.97
N LYS A 86 8.98 -6.86 -4.29
CA LYS A 86 10.04 -7.86 -4.51
C LYS A 86 9.97 -8.44 -5.92
N LYS A 87 8.76 -8.79 -6.40
CA LYS A 87 8.55 -9.31 -7.76
C LYS A 87 8.95 -8.30 -8.83
N LEU A 88 8.68 -7.02 -8.58
CA LEU A 88 9.15 -5.94 -9.43
C LEU A 88 10.68 -5.84 -9.45
N ALA A 89 11.30 -5.82 -8.28
CA ALA A 89 12.76 -5.70 -8.17
C ALA A 89 13.51 -6.84 -8.90
N LEU A 90 12.94 -8.05 -8.85
CA LEU A 90 13.45 -9.23 -9.57
C LEU A 90 13.13 -9.22 -11.08
N GLY A 91 12.35 -8.26 -11.58
CA GLY A 91 11.94 -8.21 -12.99
C GLY A 91 10.92 -9.27 -13.40
N GLU A 92 10.31 -10.00 -12.45
CA GLU A 92 9.30 -11.02 -12.76
C GLU A 92 8.00 -10.39 -13.30
N ARG A 93 7.73 -9.15 -12.93
CA ARG A 93 6.63 -8.32 -13.48
C ARG A 93 7.11 -6.89 -13.67
N ALA A 94 6.49 -6.21 -14.62
CA ALA A 94 6.87 -4.84 -14.98
C ALA A 94 6.20 -3.79 -14.10
N VAL A 95 4.97 -4.08 -13.63
CA VAL A 95 4.11 -3.13 -12.91
C VAL A 95 3.47 -3.81 -11.69
N MET A 96 3.40 -3.08 -10.59
CA MET A 96 2.64 -3.41 -9.39
C MET A 96 1.36 -2.59 -9.38
N ALA A 97 0.20 -3.27 -9.24
CA ALA A 97 -1.08 -2.57 -9.19
C ALA A 97 -1.33 -1.86 -7.85
N ASP A 98 -0.91 -2.49 -6.77
CA ASP A 98 -0.88 -1.95 -5.40
C ASP A 98 0.13 -2.73 -4.55
N GLY A 99 0.60 -2.12 -3.48
CA GLY A 99 1.56 -2.73 -2.56
C GLY A 99 2.17 -1.69 -1.62
N GLY A 100 3.03 -2.11 -0.72
CA GLY A 100 3.62 -1.22 0.26
C GLY A 100 4.57 -0.18 -0.36
N GLU A 101 4.19 1.10 -0.32
CA GLU A 101 5.04 2.22 -0.76
C GLU A 101 6.44 2.14 -0.15
N TYR A 102 6.52 1.94 1.15
CA TYR A 102 7.78 1.92 1.89
C TYR A 102 8.77 0.85 1.37
N ASN A 103 8.27 -0.30 0.91
CA ASN A 103 9.13 -1.33 0.32
C ASN A 103 9.69 -0.92 -1.03
N VAL A 104 8.90 -0.23 -1.86
CA VAL A 104 9.35 0.32 -3.15
C VAL A 104 10.42 1.38 -2.91
N LEU A 105 10.16 2.31 -1.97
CA LEU A 105 11.10 3.39 -1.66
C LEU A 105 12.41 2.86 -1.04
N GLN A 106 12.35 1.90 -0.14
CA GLN A 106 13.55 1.25 0.42
C GLN A 106 14.37 0.53 -0.66
N SER A 107 13.69 -0.19 -1.58
CA SER A 107 14.37 -0.82 -2.71
C SER A 107 15.05 0.20 -3.60
N LYS A 108 14.37 1.30 -3.94
CA LYS A 108 14.93 2.40 -4.73
C LYS A 108 16.13 3.05 -4.02
N GLU A 109 16.04 3.33 -2.74
CA GLU A 109 17.12 3.91 -1.92
C GLU A 109 18.35 2.99 -1.85
N SER A 110 18.13 1.67 -1.98
CA SER A 110 19.19 0.66 -2.06
C SER A 110 19.71 0.42 -3.50
N GLY A 111 19.34 1.27 -4.46
CA GLY A 111 19.76 1.16 -5.85
C GLY A 111 18.91 0.22 -6.72
N GLY A 112 17.79 -0.27 -6.20
CA GLY A 112 16.87 -1.10 -6.98
C GLY A 112 16.14 -0.33 -8.08
N PRO A 113 15.81 -0.98 -9.21
CA PRO A 113 15.23 -0.33 -10.39
C PRO A 113 13.72 -0.10 -10.24
N LEU A 114 13.28 0.53 -9.15
CA LEU A 114 11.87 0.74 -8.87
C LEU A 114 11.50 2.23 -8.81
N GLU A 115 10.31 2.55 -9.29
CA GLU A 115 9.73 3.89 -9.17
C GLU A 115 8.26 3.81 -8.71
N VAL A 116 7.89 4.74 -7.83
CA VAL A 116 6.51 4.89 -7.32
C VAL A 116 5.71 5.81 -8.22
N VAL A 117 4.44 5.45 -8.41
CA VAL A 117 3.44 6.31 -9.08
C VAL A 117 2.23 6.47 -8.16
N TYR A 118 1.93 7.70 -7.80
CA TYR A 118 0.72 8.03 -7.06
C TYR A 118 -0.42 8.24 -8.07
N PRO A 119 -1.43 7.34 -8.11
CA PRO A 119 -2.45 7.38 -9.15
C PRO A 119 -3.33 8.62 -9.04
N THR A 120 -3.75 9.12 -10.20
CA THR A 120 -4.55 10.36 -10.32
C THR A 120 -5.90 10.28 -9.64
N GLU A 121 -6.50 9.09 -9.54
CA GLU A 121 -7.74 8.84 -8.80
C GLU A 121 -7.56 9.05 -7.29
N GLY A 122 -6.37 8.84 -6.78
CA GLY A 122 -5.96 8.89 -5.39
C GLY A 122 -5.25 7.60 -4.97
N THR A 123 -4.33 7.72 -4.04
CA THR A 123 -3.57 6.60 -3.51
C THR A 123 -4.28 6.01 -2.30
N PRO A 124 -4.52 4.69 -2.24
CA PRO A 124 -5.07 4.06 -1.05
C PRO A 124 -4.23 4.34 0.19
N LEU A 125 -4.91 4.79 1.23
CA LEU A 125 -4.34 5.19 2.51
C LEU A 125 -4.68 4.16 3.57
N VAL A 126 -3.67 3.65 4.26
CA VAL A 126 -3.84 2.67 5.33
C VAL A 126 -3.24 3.21 6.62
N VAL A 127 -4.09 3.41 7.61
CA VAL A 127 -3.67 3.83 8.95
C VAL A 127 -3.37 2.59 9.78
N GLY A 128 -2.14 2.53 10.31
CA GLY A 128 -1.68 1.42 11.15
C GLY A 128 -1.95 1.69 12.63
N PRO A 129 -2.84 0.93 13.29
CA PRO A 129 -3.10 1.10 14.71
C PRO A 129 -1.95 0.55 15.56
N ASN A 130 -1.78 1.16 16.73
CA ASN A 130 -0.98 0.67 17.85
C ASN A 130 -1.88 0.49 19.06
N GLY A 131 -1.76 -0.61 19.78
CA GLY A 131 -2.62 -0.89 20.93
C GLY A 131 -1.96 -1.78 21.97
N VAL A 132 -2.40 -1.63 23.22
CA VAL A 132 -1.99 -2.49 24.34
C VAL A 132 -3.05 -3.56 24.54
N PHE A 133 -2.64 -4.83 24.49
CA PHE A 133 -3.55 -5.95 24.75
C PHE A 133 -4.09 -5.91 26.17
N LYS A 134 -5.36 -6.32 26.35
CA LYS A 134 -6.03 -6.35 27.66
C LYS A 134 -5.23 -7.19 28.69
N ASN A 135 -4.69 -8.29 28.24
CA ASN A 135 -3.94 -9.25 29.06
C ASN A 135 -2.42 -9.14 28.83
N ALA A 136 -1.90 -7.94 28.53
CA ALA A 136 -0.46 -7.73 28.40
C ALA A 136 0.26 -8.13 29.71
N PRO A 137 1.33 -8.91 29.67
CA PRO A 137 2.05 -9.32 30.88
C PRO A 137 2.70 -8.15 31.62
N ASN A 138 3.08 -7.11 30.90
CA ASN A 138 3.69 -5.88 31.43
C ASN A 138 2.92 -4.63 30.93
N PRO A 139 1.67 -4.38 31.40
CA PRO A 139 0.79 -3.37 30.82
C PRO A 139 1.32 -1.94 30.95
N ASN A 140 2.05 -1.63 32.04
CA ASN A 140 2.60 -0.29 32.23
C ASN A 140 3.79 -0.03 31.32
N ALA A 141 4.67 -1.00 31.11
CA ALA A 141 5.75 -0.90 30.13
C ALA A 141 5.19 -0.79 28.70
N ALA A 142 4.16 -1.56 28.36
CA ALA A 142 3.49 -1.48 27.05
C ALA A 142 2.84 -0.11 26.81
N ARG A 143 2.21 0.48 27.83
CA ARG A 143 1.66 1.85 27.76
C ARG A 143 2.76 2.90 27.57
N LEU A 144 3.85 2.80 28.35
CA LEU A 144 4.99 3.71 28.23
C LEU A 144 5.59 3.63 26.80
N PHE A 145 5.79 2.43 26.27
CA PHE A 145 6.26 2.23 24.91
C PHE A 145 5.26 2.79 23.88
N GLN A 146 3.96 2.59 24.09
CA GLN A 146 2.93 3.17 23.22
C GLN A 146 3.01 4.70 23.23
N CYS A 147 3.17 5.34 24.40
CA CYS A 147 3.35 6.79 24.49
C CYS A 147 4.61 7.25 23.74
N TYR A 148 5.71 6.52 23.87
CA TYR A 148 6.94 6.82 23.12
C TYR A 148 6.73 6.74 21.61
N CYS A 149 5.94 5.79 21.11
CA CYS A 149 5.62 5.67 19.68
C CYS A 149 4.94 6.92 19.09
N PHE A 150 4.33 7.78 19.91
CA PHE A 150 3.70 9.03 19.49
C PHE A 150 4.59 10.28 19.66
N THR A 151 5.80 10.13 20.17
CA THR A 151 6.72 11.26 20.25
C THR A 151 7.26 11.65 18.87
N PRO A 152 7.58 12.94 18.64
CA PRO A 152 8.21 13.37 17.39
C PRO A 152 9.48 12.57 17.06
N GLU A 153 10.27 12.26 18.08
CA GLU A 153 11.51 11.49 17.97
C GLU A 153 11.26 10.09 17.38
N CYS A 154 10.37 9.30 17.99
CA CYS A 154 10.03 7.97 17.48
C CYS A 154 9.41 8.03 16.09
N GLN A 155 8.53 9.00 15.87
CA GLN A 155 7.89 9.21 14.58
C GLN A 155 8.90 9.58 13.48
N GLN A 156 9.93 10.37 13.79
CA GLN A 156 11.00 10.67 12.84
C GLN A 156 11.82 9.43 12.49
N LEU A 157 12.14 8.59 13.49
CA LEU A 157 12.81 7.29 13.25
C LEU A 157 11.99 6.36 12.34
N ILE A 158 10.66 6.32 12.52
CA ILE A 158 9.76 5.54 11.67
C ILE A 158 9.83 6.02 10.21
N VAL A 159 9.91 7.32 9.98
CA VAL A 159 10.02 7.90 8.65
C VAL A 159 11.40 7.61 8.03
N GLU A 160 12.46 7.82 8.77
CA GLU A 160 13.83 7.71 8.25
C GLU A 160 14.27 6.27 7.99
N PHE A 161 14.04 5.38 8.96
CA PHE A 161 14.51 4.00 8.91
C PHE A 161 13.42 3.03 8.46
N GLY A 162 12.17 3.25 8.87
CA GLY A 162 11.03 2.40 8.51
C GLY A 162 10.47 2.68 7.12
N GLY A 163 10.79 3.82 6.54
CA GLY A 163 10.27 4.23 5.24
C GLY A 163 8.78 4.59 5.24
N LEU A 164 8.15 4.57 6.40
CA LEU A 164 6.72 4.85 6.58
C LEU A 164 6.45 6.36 6.58
N ARG A 165 5.19 6.71 6.60
CA ARG A 165 4.71 8.09 6.69
C ARG A 165 4.21 8.39 8.10
N SER A 166 4.40 9.62 8.55
CA SER A 166 3.88 10.13 9.82
C SER A 166 2.87 11.24 9.59
N MET A 167 1.84 11.30 10.44
CA MET A 167 0.91 12.43 10.49
C MET A 167 1.25 13.41 11.63
N HIS A 168 2.37 13.18 12.33
CA HIS A 168 2.78 14.05 13.43
C HIS A 168 3.25 15.41 12.89
N PRO A 169 2.73 16.55 13.39
CA PRO A 169 2.98 17.87 12.80
C PRO A 169 4.43 18.34 12.84
N LEU A 170 5.23 17.81 13.77
CA LEU A 170 6.65 18.17 13.92
C LEU A 170 7.59 17.24 13.15
N VAL A 171 7.07 16.20 12.48
CA VAL A 171 7.88 15.22 11.75
C VAL A 171 7.98 15.62 10.29
N LYS A 172 9.19 15.52 9.75
CA LYS A 172 9.47 15.85 8.35
C LYS A 172 9.46 14.60 7.49
N ASP A 173 8.96 14.71 6.29
CA ASP A 173 9.13 13.67 5.27
C ASP A 173 10.62 13.47 4.96
N LYS A 174 11.00 12.25 4.61
CA LYS A 174 12.37 11.93 4.21
C LYS A 174 12.73 12.68 2.92
N ALA A 175 13.91 13.26 2.86
CA ALA A 175 14.40 13.98 1.68
C ALA A 175 14.37 13.10 0.42
N GLY A 176 14.06 13.70 -0.72
CA GLY A 176 13.96 13.00 -2.00
C GLY A 176 12.65 12.24 -2.25
N ARG A 177 11.71 12.23 -1.29
CA ARG A 177 10.37 11.67 -1.44
C ARG A 177 9.34 12.76 -1.70
N THR A 178 8.30 12.44 -2.44
CA THR A 178 7.12 13.31 -2.54
C THR A 178 6.55 13.55 -1.15
N ALA A 179 6.34 14.81 -0.75
CA ALA A 179 5.79 15.11 0.55
C ALA A 179 4.36 14.54 0.70
N PHE A 180 4.05 14.00 1.88
CA PHE A 180 2.75 13.35 2.11
C PHE A 180 1.56 14.27 1.81
N ARG A 181 1.68 15.56 2.15
CA ARG A 181 0.66 16.58 1.89
C ARG A 181 0.38 16.82 0.40
N ASP A 182 1.33 16.46 -0.48
CA ASP A 182 1.22 16.68 -1.94
C ASP A 182 0.68 15.42 -2.65
N ILE A 183 0.42 14.34 -1.90
CA ILE A 183 -0.13 13.10 -2.44
C ILE A 183 -1.65 13.11 -2.26
N LYS A 184 -2.37 13.00 -3.39
CA LYS A 184 -3.81 12.76 -3.33
C LYS A 184 -4.08 11.38 -2.77
N THR A 185 -4.77 11.29 -1.63
CA THR A 185 -5.11 10.03 -0.98
C THR A 185 -6.59 9.72 -1.10
N MET A 186 -6.92 8.43 -1.10
CA MET A 186 -8.30 7.96 -0.93
C MET A 186 -8.72 8.13 0.53
N LYS A 187 -10.03 8.32 0.75
CA LYS A 187 -10.58 8.54 2.09
C LYS A 187 -10.65 7.23 2.88
N GLU A 188 -10.26 7.26 4.14
CA GLU A 188 -10.42 6.14 5.06
C GLU A 188 -11.87 5.90 5.47
N ASP A 189 -12.21 4.63 5.68
CA ASP A 189 -13.46 4.18 6.29
C ASP A 189 -13.24 2.80 6.94
N PRO A 190 -12.65 2.74 8.14
CA PRO A 190 -12.37 1.49 8.83
C PRO A 190 -13.63 0.65 9.10
N ALA A 191 -14.75 1.31 9.42
CA ALA A 191 -16.03 0.64 9.63
C ALA A 191 -16.58 0.01 8.33
N GLY A 192 -16.38 0.68 7.20
CA GLY A 192 -16.72 0.13 5.88
C GLY A 192 -15.86 -1.09 5.54
N VAL A 193 -14.56 -1.04 5.80
CA VAL A 193 -13.66 -2.19 5.61
C VAL A 193 -14.12 -3.37 6.46
N GLU A 194 -14.41 -3.17 7.75
CA GLU A 194 -14.87 -4.22 8.65
C GLU A 194 -16.16 -4.88 8.14
N ARG A 195 -17.17 -4.08 7.80
CA ARG A 195 -18.48 -4.59 7.33
C ARG A 195 -18.41 -5.37 6.03
N THR A 196 -17.48 -5.04 5.13
CA THR A 196 -17.40 -5.61 3.77
C THR A 196 -16.25 -6.56 3.57
N SER A 197 -15.43 -6.83 4.59
CA SER A 197 -14.19 -7.59 4.48
C SER A 197 -14.38 -8.97 3.84
N GLU A 198 -15.38 -9.73 4.31
CA GLU A 198 -15.62 -11.10 3.81
C GLU A 198 -16.19 -11.09 2.37
N ASP A 199 -17.07 -10.15 2.06
CA ASP A 199 -17.60 -9.97 0.69
C ASP A 199 -16.49 -9.61 -0.30
N ILE A 200 -15.60 -8.68 0.09
CA ILE A 200 -14.45 -8.30 -0.73
C ILE A 200 -13.56 -9.50 -1.01
N LYS A 201 -13.20 -10.28 0.02
CA LYS A 201 -12.35 -11.47 -0.13
C LYS A 201 -12.99 -12.50 -1.06
N ALA A 202 -14.26 -12.83 -0.82
CA ALA A 202 -14.99 -13.83 -1.60
C ALA A 202 -15.15 -13.40 -3.07
N ARG A 203 -15.54 -12.14 -3.32
CA ARG A 203 -15.72 -11.61 -4.66
C ARG A 203 -14.39 -11.50 -5.40
N TYR A 204 -13.34 -11.03 -4.72
CA TYR A 204 -12.01 -10.96 -5.30
C TYR A 204 -11.50 -12.34 -5.71
N SER A 205 -11.56 -13.34 -4.80
CA SER A 205 -11.15 -14.73 -5.12
C SER A 205 -11.90 -15.28 -6.32
N LYS A 206 -13.22 -15.08 -6.40
CA LYS A 206 -14.02 -15.50 -7.55
C LYS A 206 -13.58 -14.85 -8.86
N LEU A 207 -13.26 -13.54 -8.84
CA LEU A 207 -12.87 -12.80 -10.04
C LEU A 207 -11.49 -13.21 -10.57
N PHE A 208 -10.53 -13.47 -9.67
CA PHE A 208 -9.16 -13.81 -10.04
C PHE A 208 -8.89 -15.31 -10.10
N GLY A 209 -9.85 -16.16 -9.72
CA GLY A 209 -9.72 -17.62 -9.75
C GLY A 209 -8.72 -18.17 -8.72
N VAL A 210 -8.63 -17.56 -7.53
CA VAL A 210 -7.64 -17.85 -6.50
C VAL A 210 -8.28 -17.94 -5.11
#